data_d508a79b7eea407e975a239c831d9192
#
_entry.id   d508a79b7eea407e975a239c831d9192
#
_cell.length_a   1.000
_cell.length_b   1.000
_cell.length_c   1.000
_cell.angle_alpha   90.00
_cell.angle_beta   90.00
_cell.angle_gamma   90.00
#
_symmetry.space_group_name_H-M   'P 1'
#
loop_
_entity.id
_entity.type
_entity.pdbx_description
1 polymer ?
#
loop_
_entity_poly.entity_id
_entity_poly.type
_entity_poly.pdbx_seq_one_letter_code
_entity_poly.pdbx_strand_id
1 'polypeptide(L)'
;MIYDLILKNGFIIDGTGNPGFYGDIAIKDNLIAKIDSKINSNTNKEIDCCGKVITPGFIDPHVHEEIVAILDGKFEKFLKQGVTTTINGNCGHSITPYSSENVYEYMYKNGLLLEEEKKYLIDKNKCWNNFTEYCDLISKSGISVNMGFLLGHGTIRWSVMGGSKDRPPTEKEKNEITDIINDGMKSGAFGISTGLAYIPSKYADIDELVDIARQIKEYDGIYTSHIRDYIGRYNAVKEAIEVGQKSGARVQVSHLSPVEIEAFDEILKARYNGVEIMVDTVPRSSGHCMKKKRVIQFIMAISSSLFELGINGVMDALRNEEGRTLILKEAFILGDRGSIILLNTKDINMEKKSIREIATQKGIDEDKLLLDLLLDGDEELIFCLGGMYRADFPDKLHDDKIIDNPFVMVGSDCLFSVGGDMSWFELQRRGAFQFSSICTESLVLDWKRL
;
A
#
# COMPACT_ATOMS: atom_id res chain seq x y z
N MET A 1 -37.30 10.50 -21.42
CA MET A 1 -36.54 9.67 -20.42
C MET A 1 -36.34 10.56 -19.21
N ILE A 2 -36.57 10.07 -18.00
CA ILE A 2 -36.27 10.80 -16.75
C ILE A 2 -34.96 10.26 -16.23
N TYR A 3 -33.93 11.13 -16.06
CA TYR A 3 -32.65 10.77 -15.48
C TYR A 3 -32.75 10.77 -13.94
N ASP A 4 -31.89 9.99 -13.30
CA ASP A 4 -31.85 9.94 -11.83
C ASP A 4 -31.05 11.12 -11.28
N LEU A 5 -30.02 11.55 -11.97
CA LEU A 5 -29.20 12.70 -11.62
C LEU A 5 -28.68 13.39 -12.90
N ILE A 6 -28.67 14.73 -12.88
CA ILE A 6 -27.94 15.53 -13.86
C ILE A 6 -26.93 16.43 -13.12
N LEU A 7 -25.65 16.34 -13.51
CA LEU A 7 -24.61 17.28 -13.13
C LEU A 7 -24.54 18.37 -14.20
N LYS A 8 -24.71 19.63 -13.81
CA LYS A 8 -24.82 20.78 -14.71
C LYS A 8 -23.59 21.67 -14.65
N ASN A 9 -23.26 22.27 -15.78
CA ASN A 9 -22.32 23.39 -15.89
C ASN A 9 -20.89 23.08 -15.37
N GLY A 10 -20.49 21.82 -15.34
CA GLY A 10 -19.17 21.44 -14.84
C GLY A 10 -18.06 21.49 -15.88
N PHE A 11 -16.80 21.65 -15.46
CA PHE A 11 -15.65 21.41 -16.30
C PHE A 11 -15.30 19.93 -16.21
N ILE A 12 -15.46 19.18 -17.29
CA ILE A 12 -15.35 17.72 -17.33
C ILE A 12 -13.91 17.34 -17.74
N ILE A 13 -13.25 16.54 -16.94
CA ILE A 13 -11.99 15.85 -17.25
C ILE A 13 -12.29 14.36 -17.20
N ASP A 14 -12.37 13.70 -18.33
CA ASP A 14 -12.90 12.34 -18.45
C ASP A 14 -11.86 11.23 -18.24
N GLY A 15 -10.59 11.58 -18.00
CA GLY A 15 -9.50 10.62 -17.79
C GLY A 15 -8.93 10.00 -19.08
N THR A 16 -9.35 10.43 -20.25
CA THR A 16 -8.85 9.90 -21.55
C THR A 16 -7.51 10.51 -21.96
N GLY A 17 -7.03 11.55 -21.27
CA GLY A 17 -5.86 12.34 -21.66
C GLY A 17 -6.17 13.45 -22.65
N ASN A 18 -7.42 13.58 -23.11
CA ASN A 18 -7.88 14.71 -23.92
C ASN A 18 -8.09 15.95 -23.06
N PRO A 19 -8.03 17.17 -23.66
CA PRO A 19 -8.36 18.41 -22.96
C PRO A 19 -9.77 18.35 -22.34
N GLY A 20 -9.90 18.88 -21.12
CA GLY A 20 -11.20 19.01 -20.47
C GLY A 20 -12.14 19.97 -21.22
N PHE A 21 -13.44 19.82 -20.99
CA PHE A 21 -14.48 20.61 -21.66
C PHE A 21 -15.63 20.93 -20.69
N TYR A 22 -16.38 22.00 -20.97
CA TYR A 22 -17.59 22.33 -20.20
C TYR A 22 -18.79 21.55 -20.73
N GLY A 23 -19.59 20.99 -19.79
CA GLY A 23 -20.77 20.24 -20.16
C GLY A 23 -21.59 19.75 -18.97
N ASP A 24 -22.63 19.02 -19.32
CA ASP A 24 -23.56 18.35 -18.40
C ASP A 24 -23.39 16.83 -18.50
N ILE A 25 -23.58 16.13 -17.38
CA ILE A 25 -23.57 14.66 -17.35
C ILE A 25 -24.94 14.19 -16.79
N ALA A 26 -25.62 13.33 -17.54
CA ALA A 26 -26.84 12.66 -17.08
C ALA A 26 -26.56 11.22 -16.67
N ILE A 27 -27.06 10.81 -15.52
CA ILE A 27 -26.91 9.48 -14.93
C ILE A 27 -28.28 8.81 -14.85
N LYS A 28 -28.33 7.56 -15.28
CA LYS A 28 -29.49 6.69 -15.21
C LYS A 28 -29.07 5.27 -14.85
N ASP A 29 -29.73 4.67 -13.86
CA ASP A 29 -29.51 3.29 -13.44
C ASP A 29 -28.01 2.97 -13.22
N ASN A 30 -27.29 3.83 -12.48
CA ASN A 30 -25.85 3.75 -12.18
C ASN A 30 -24.90 3.86 -13.40
N LEU A 31 -25.41 4.30 -14.55
CA LEU A 31 -24.61 4.48 -15.75
C LEU A 31 -24.60 5.96 -16.17
N ILE A 32 -23.49 6.41 -16.76
CA ILE A 32 -23.44 7.67 -17.48
C ILE A 32 -24.25 7.47 -18.76
N ALA A 33 -25.46 8.03 -18.78
CA ALA A 33 -26.39 7.85 -19.89
C ALA A 33 -26.14 8.86 -21.01
N LYS A 34 -25.64 10.05 -20.68
CA LYS A 34 -25.36 11.11 -21.65
C LYS A 34 -24.33 12.10 -21.11
N ILE A 35 -23.44 12.55 -21.99
CA ILE A 35 -22.58 13.72 -21.79
C ILE A 35 -22.86 14.67 -22.96
N ASP A 36 -23.16 15.93 -22.69
CA ASP A 36 -23.44 16.93 -23.73
C ASP A 36 -23.11 18.34 -23.21
N SER A 37 -22.95 19.30 -24.11
CA SER A 37 -22.73 20.71 -23.75
C SER A 37 -23.90 21.28 -22.92
N LYS A 38 -25.10 20.78 -23.13
CA LYS A 38 -26.30 21.12 -22.35
C LYS A 38 -27.34 19.99 -22.42
N ILE A 39 -27.84 19.56 -21.26
CA ILE A 39 -28.88 18.55 -21.15
C ILE A 39 -30.16 19.19 -20.61
N ASN A 40 -31.18 19.35 -21.46
CA ASN A 40 -32.49 19.86 -21.12
C ASN A 40 -33.48 18.69 -21.02
N SER A 41 -33.43 17.96 -19.92
CA SER A 41 -34.30 16.80 -19.70
C SER A 41 -34.78 16.77 -18.25
N ASN A 42 -35.89 16.07 -17.99
CA ASN A 42 -36.37 15.86 -16.65
C ASN A 42 -35.41 14.95 -15.86
N THR A 43 -35.21 15.26 -14.59
CA THR A 43 -34.38 14.49 -13.67
C THR A 43 -35.00 14.46 -12.27
N ASN A 44 -34.70 13.42 -11.53
CA ASN A 44 -35.08 13.33 -10.11
C ASN A 44 -34.23 14.29 -9.23
N LYS A 45 -32.95 14.52 -9.63
CA LYS A 45 -32.03 15.38 -8.91
C LYS A 45 -31.13 16.12 -9.89
N GLU A 46 -30.86 17.39 -9.59
CA GLU A 46 -29.90 18.21 -10.32
C GLU A 46 -28.87 18.79 -9.37
N ILE A 47 -27.60 18.79 -9.78
CA ILE A 47 -26.50 19.42 -9.05
C ILE A 47 -25.82 20.42 -9.99
N ASP A 48 -25.81 21.68 -9.60
CA ASP A 48 -25.04 22.71 -10.29
C ASP A 48 -23.57 22.59 -9.92
N CYS A 49 -22.73 22.29 -10.92
CA CYS A 49 -21.30 22.14 -10.81
C CYS A 49 -20.54 23.36 -11.38
N CYS A 50 -21.20 24.50 -11.47
CA CYS A 50 -20.54 25.73 -11.93
C CYS A 50 -19.29 26.04 -11.09
N GLY A 51 -18.15 26.29 -11.75
CA GLY A 51 -16.86 26.49 -11.10
C GLY A 51 -16.21 25.23 -10.48
N LYS A 52 -16.77 24.04 -10.73
CA LYS A 52 -16.22 22.77 -10.26
C LYS A 52 -15.71 21.94 -11.42
N VAL A 53 -14.74 21.09 -11.12
CA VAL A 53 -14.28 20.05 -12.04
C VAL A 53 -15.04 18.75 -11.75
N ILE A 54 -15.46 18.06 -12.81
CA ILE A 54 -16.09 16.74 -12.74
C ILE A 54 -15.10 15.75 -13.33
N THR A 55 -14.73 14.74 -12.55
CA THR A 55 -13.85 13.65 -12.96
C THR A 55 -14.50 12.30 -12.70
N PRO A 56 -14.05 11.21 -13.35
CA PRO A 56 -14.27 9.86 -12.82
C PRO A 56 -13.76 9.76 -11.38
N GLY A 57 -14.34 8.87 -10.58
CA GLY A 57 -13.80 8.57 -9.27
C GLY A 57 -12.36 8.03 -9.38
N PHE A 58 -11.48 8.46 -8.49
CA PHE A 58 -10.09 8.03 -8.52
C PHE A 58 -9.93 6.55 -8.15
N ILE A 59 -8.91 5.92 -8.73
CA ILE A 59 -8.49 4.56 -8.40
C ILE A 59 -7.21 4.64 -7.57
N ASP A 60 -7.22 4.08 -6.37
CA ASP A 60 -6.00 3.89 -5.58
C ASP A 60 -5.45 2.48 -5.87
N PRO A 61 -4.34 2.36 -6.60
CA PRO A 61 -3.81 1.07 -7.05
C PRO A 61 -3.06 0.31 -5.94
N HIS A 62 -2.85 0.94 -4.77
CA HIS A 62 -2.02 0.35 -3.74
C HIS A 62 -2.54 0.66 -2.33
N VAL A 63 -3.30 -0.29 -1.77
CA VAL A 63 -3.81 -0.21 -0.39
C VAL A 63 -3.83 -1.58 0.29
N HIS A 64 -3.99 -1.58 1.63
CA HIS A 64 -4.09 -2.76 2.50
C HIS A 64 -5.33 -2.63 3.39
N GLU A 65 -6.51 -2.53 2.78
CA GLU A 65 -7.76 -2.15 3.46
C GLU A 65 -8.78 -3.29 3.54
N GLU A 66 -8.38 -4.52 3.28
CA GLU A 66 -9.27 -5.69 3.27
C GLU A 66 -9.98 -5.92 4.61
N ILE A 67 -9.28 -5.65 5.70
CA ILE A 67 -9.85 -5.78 7.05
C ILE A 67 -10.87 -4.67 7.32
N VAL A 68 -10.64 -3.46 6.83
CA VAL A 68 -11.61 -2.35 6.94
C VAL A 68 -12.92 -2.71 6.24
N ALA A 69 -12.86 -3.39 5.10
CA ALA A 69 -14.06 -3.85 4.39
C ALA A 69 -14.94 -4.78 5.25
N ILE A 70 -14.31 -5.60 6.12
CA ILE A 70 -15.04 -6.51 7.02
C ILE A 70 -15.63 -5.76 8.22
N LEU A 71 -14.95 -4.74 8.72
CA LEU A 71 -15.26 -4.10 10.00
C LEU A 71 -16.19 -2.90 9.88
N ASP A 72 -15.92 -2.04 8.92
CA ASP A 72 -16.63 -0.77 8.77
C ASP A 72 -17.28 -0.61 7.39
N GLY A 73 -16.59 -0.97 6.32
CA GLY A 73 -17.05 -0.88 4.93
C GLY A 73 -17.34 0.54 4.42
N LYS A 74 -17.26 1.58 5.26
CA LYS A 74 -17.65 2.96 4.90
C LYS A 74 -16.63 3.68 4.03
N PHE A 75 -15.34 3.38 4.20
CA PHE A 75 -14.24 3.98 3.42
C PHE A 75 -14.30 5.51 3.33
N GLU A 76 -14.80 6.18 4.38
CA GLU A 76 -15.00 7.65 4.38
C GLU A 76 -13.74 8.44 3.99
N LYS A 77 -12.57 7.99 4.44
CA LYS A 77 -11.29 8.65 4.14
C LYS A 77 -10.96 8.65 2.65
N PHE A 78 -11.29 7.56 1.95
CA PHE A 78 -11.11 7.45 0.51
C PHE A 78 -12.13 8.30 -0.24
N LEU A 79 -13.40 8.18 0.11
CA LEU A 79 -14.48 8.94 -0.53
C LEU A 79 -14.28 10.44 -0.38
N LYS A 80 -13.82 10.93 0.78
CA LYS A 80 -13.50 12.35 1.00
C LYS A 80 -12.38 12.89 0.13
N GLN A 81 -11.57 12.00 -0.46
CA GLN A 81 -10.50 12.33 -1.41
C GLN A 81 -10.89 12.04 -2.86
N GLY A 82 -12.13 11.61 -3.10
CA GLY A 82 -12.61 11.27 -4.43
C GLY A 82 -12.19 9.87 -4.91
N VAL A 83 -11.57 9.07 -4.05
CA VAL A 83 -11.23 7.67 -4.37
C VAL A 83 -12.48 6.82 -4.25
N THR A 84 -12.86 6.16 -5.33
CA THR A 84 -14.04 5.29 -5.42
C THR A 84 -13.72 3.84 -5.71
N THR A 85 -12.45 3.55 -6.01
CA THR A 85 -11.95 2.20 -6.28
C THR A 85 -10.60 2.01 -5.61
N THR A 86 -10.40 0.86 -4.97
CA THR A 86 -9.14 0.49 -4.32
C THR A 86 -8.67 -0.87 -4.81
N ILE A 87 -7.34 -1.04 -5.00
CA ILE A 87 -6.72 -2.32 -5.30
C ILE A 87 -5.98 -2.81 -4.06
N ASN A 88 -6.39 -3.95 -3.55
CA ASN A 88 -5.97 -4.54 -2.29
C ASN A 88 -5.13 -5.80 -2.52
N GLY A 89 -4.53 -6.34 -1.46
CA GLY A 89 -3.68 -7.52 -1.55
C GLY A 89 -2.28 -7.22 -2.05
N ASN A 90 -1.80 -6.01 -1.88
CA ASN A 90 -0.46 -5.58 -2.27
C ASN A 90 0.66 -6.14 -1.37
N CYS A 91 1.91 -5.96 -1.75
CA CYS A 91 3.12 -6.32 -1.00
C CYS A 91 3.19 -7.79 -0.55
N GLY A 92 2.58 -8.71 -1.28
CA GLY A 92 2.50 -10.12 -0.91
C GLY A 92 1.55 -10.43 0.24
N HIS A 93 0.84 -9.43 0.72
CA HIS A 93 -0.08 -9.51 1.84
C HIS A 93 -1.52 -9.49 1.33
N SER A 94 -2.20 -10.63 1.38
CA SER A 94 -3.64 -10.68 1.13
C SER A 94 -4.33 -11.50 2.20
N ILE A 95 -5.61 -11.28 2.38
CA ILE A 95 -6.42 -12.04 3.32
C ILE A 95 -7.09 -13.25 2.66
N THR A 96 -6.79 -13.48 1.40
CA THR A 96 -7.27 -14.60 0.62
C THR A 96 -6.11 -15.16 -0.22
N PRO A 97 -6.19 -16.40 -0.70
CA PRO A 97 -7.35 -17.30 -0.78
C PRO A 97 -7.58 -18.24 0.40
N TYR A 98 -6.83 -18.11 1.48
CA TYR A 98 -6.84 -19.03 2.60
C TYR A 98 -7.86 -18.72 3.70
N SER A 99 -8.04 -19.69 4.62
CA SER A 99 -8.90 -19.54 5.78
C SER A 99 -8.45 -18.37 6.66
N SER A 100 -9.41 -17.69 7.27
CA SER A 100 -9.15 -16.53 8.12
C SER A 100 -8.18 -16.80 9.27
N GLU A 101 -8.15 -18.01 9.83
CA GLU A 101 -7.25 -18.36 10.94
C GLU A 101 -5.77 -18.26 10.53
N ASN A 102 -5.40 -18.87 9.40
CA ASN A 102 -4.04 -18.80 8.86
C ASN A 102 -3.65 -17.38 8.44
N VAL A 103 -4.59 -16.66 7.86
CA VAL A 103 -4.39 -15.28 7.43
C VAL A 103 -4.16 -14.35 8.60
N TYR A 104 -4.92 -14.45 9.69
CA TYR A 104 -4.74 -13.61 10.86
C TYR A 104 -3.38 -13.82 11.53
N GLU A 105 -2.89 -15.06 11.58
CA GLU A 105 -1.56 -15.35 12.11
C GLU A 105 -0.47 -14.77 11.19
N TYR A 106 -0.60 -14.95 9.89
CA TYR A 106 0.31 -14.36 8.91
C TYR A 106 0.35 -12.82 9.01
N MET A 107 -0.82 -12.18 9.05
CA MET A 107 -0.94 -10.72 9.16
C MET A 107 -0.36 -10.18 10.47
N TYR A 108 -0.59 -10.89 11.59
CA TYR A 108 0.01 -10.57 12.88
C TYR A 108 1.54 -10.64 12.83
N LYS A 109 2.08 -11.73 12.30
CA LYS A 109 3.53 -11.94 12.17
C LYS A 109 4.20 -10.91 11.25
N ASN A 110 3.49 -10.40 10.26
CA ASN A 110 4.00 -9.41 9.32
C ASN A 110 3.64 -7.95 9.69
N GLY A 111 3.18 -7.69 10.90
CA GLY A 111 2.94 -6.34 11.39
C GLY A 111 1.70 -5.66 10.84
N LEU A 112 0.82 -6.39 10.15
CA LEU A 112 -0.42 -5.85 9.58
C LEU A 112 -1.61 -5.93 10.55
N LEU A 113 -1.53 -6.79 11.58
CA LEU A 113 -2.47 -6.84 12.69
C LEU A 113 -1.72 -6.77 14.01
N LEU A 114 -2.28 -6.06 14.99
CA LEU A 114 -1.89 -6.18 16.40
C LEU A 114 -2.60 -7.37 17.04
N GLU A 115 -2.12 -7.84 18.18
CA GLU A 115 -2.74 -8.98 18.88
C GLU A 115 -4.18 -8.69 19.31
N GLU A 116 -4.43 -7.48 19.78
CA GLU A 116 -5.76 -7.01 20.16
C GLU A 116 -6.72 -6.93 18.96
N GLU A 117 -6.21 -6.53 17.79
CA GLU A 117 -6.97 -6.46 16.54
C GLU A 117 -7.34 -7.87 16.05
N LYS A 118 -6.37 -8.77 16.03
CA LYS A 118 -6.55 -10.18 15.70
C LYS A 118 -7.62 -10.82 16.59
N LYS A 119 -7.49 -10.64 17.91
CA LYS A 119 -8.47 -11.14 18.88
C LYS A 119 -9.87 -10.59 18.62
N TYR A 120 -9.99 -9.29 18.37
CA TYR A 120 -11.27 -8.66 18.05
C TYR A 120 -11.97 -9.31 16.85
N LEU A 121 -11.22 -9.57 15.77
CA LEU A 121 -11.75 -10.19 14.55
C LEU A 121 -12.25 -11.61 14.82
N ILE A 122 -11.48 -12.39 15.61
CA ILE A 122 -11.86 -13.75 16.01
C ILE A 122 -13.13 -13.73 16.88
N ASP A 123 -13.19 -12.87 17.89
CA ASP A 123 -14.32 -12.72 18.80
C ASP A 123 -15.60 -12.28 18.07
N LYS A 124 -15.49 -11.54 16.96
CA LYS A 124 -16.61 -11.15 16.09
C LYS A 124 -16.97 -12.22 15.07
N ASN A 125 -16.34 -13.38 15.10
CA ASN A 125 -16.56 -14.49 14.17
C ASN A 125 -16.48 -14.06 12.70
N LYS A 126 -15.51 -13.19 12.36
CA LYS A 126 -15.27 -12.73 11.00
C LYS A 126 -14.40 -13.75 10.27
N CYS A 127 -15.04 -14.77 9.73
CA CYS A 127 -14.38 -15.96 9.15
C CYS A 127 -14.80 -16.20 7.70
N TRP A 128 -13.88 -16.69 6.89
CA TRP A 128 -14.08 -17.18 5.53
C TRP A 128 -13.04 -18.29 5.27
N ASN A 129 -13.31 -19.14 4.27
CA ASN A 129 -12.42 -20.25 3.93
C ASN A 129 -11.76 -20.10 2.55
N ASN A 130 -12.26 -19.21 1.71
CA ASN A 130 -11.76 -18.96 0.36
C ASN A 130 -12.10 -17.56 -0.12
N PHE A 131 -11.59 -17.19 -1.29
CA PHE A 131 -11.78 -15.86 -1.87
C PHE A 131 -13.25 -15.50 -2.08
N THR A 132 -14.06 -16.44 -2.59
CA THR A 132 -15.49 -16.21 -2.84
C THR A 132 -16.25 -15.92 -1.55
N GLU A 133 -16.01 -16.70 -0.49
CA GLU A 133 -16.65 -16.46 0.82
C GLU A 133 -16.27 -15.12 1.43
N TYR A 134 -15.03 -14.67 1.24
CA TYR A 134 -14.61 -13.34 1.64
C TYR A 134 -15.37 -12.25 0.85
N CYS A 135 -15.44 -12.35 -0.46
CA CYS A 135 -16.20 -11.43 -1.30
C CYS A 135 -17.68 -11.38 -0.90
N ASP A 136 -18.27 -12.52 -0.60
CA ASP A 136 -19.64 -12.63 -0.08
C ASP A 136 -19.80 -11.93 1.28
N LEU A 137 -18.83 -12.09 2.17
CA LEU A 137 -18.84 -11.47 3.49
C LEU A 137 -18.85 -9.94 3.40
N ILE A 138 -17.95 -9.36 2.60
CA ILE A 138 -17.88 -7.90 2.42
C ILE A 138 -19.09 -7.36 1.65
N SER A 139 -19.57 -8.08 0.65
CA SER A 139 -20.78 -7.70 -0.10
C SER A 139 -22.02 -7.66 0.78
N LYS A 140 -22.19 -8.62 1.69
CA LYS A 140 -23.28 -8.66 2.66
C LYS A 140 -23.16 -7.58 3.73
N SER A 141 -21.94 -7.21 4.10
CA SER A 141 -21.67 -6.13 5.06
C SER A 141 -21.93 -4.75 4.45
N GLY A 142 -21.83 -4.64 3.12
CA GLY A 142 -21.89 -3.39 2.37
C GLY A 142 -20.58 -2.61 2.42
N ILE A 143 -20.08 -2.22 1.25
CA ILE A 143 -18.88 -1.40 1.09
C ILE A 143 -19.20 -0.17 0.25
N SER A 144 -18.57 0.97 0.55
CA SER A 144 -18.85 2.25 -0.10
C SER A 144 -17.93 2.57 -1.28
N VAL A 145 -16.95 1.70 -1.57
CA VAL A 145 -16.01 1.80 -2.71
C VAL A 145 -15.99 0.49 -3.48
N ASN A 146 -15.55 0.52 -4.73
CA ASN A 146 -15.24 -0.70 -5.45
C ASN A 146 -13.90 -1.25 -4.94
N MET A 147 -13.78 -2.57 -4.87
CA MET A 147 -12.55 -3.23 -4.45
C MET A 147 -12.09 -4.23 -5.49
N GLY A 148 -10.85 -4.09 -5.95
CA GLY A 148 -10.11 -5.10 -6.67
C GLY A 148 -9.10 -5.79 -5.73
N PHE A 149 -8.71 -7.02 -6.06
CA PHE A 149 -7.86 -7.82 -5.20
C PHE A 149 -6.73 -8.48 -5.98
N LEU A 150 -5.56 -8.49 -5.36
CA LEU A 150 -4.42 -9.30 -5.76
C LEU A 150 -4.28 -10.48 -4.80
N LEU A 151 -3.80 -11.60 -5.30
CA LEU A 151 -3.42 -12.74 -4.47
C LEU A 151 -2.05 -12.44 -3.84
N GLY A 152 -1.92 -12.56 -2.53
CA GLY A 152 -0.66 -12.31 -1.85
C GLY A 152 0.24 -13.54 -1.85
N HIS A 153 1.37 -13.50 -2.54
CA HIS A 153 2.34 -14.59 -2.57
C HIS A 153 2.83 -14.99 -1.17
N GLY A 154 3.07 -14.00 -0.28
CA GLY A 154 3.47 -14.27 1.09
C GLY A 154 2.41 -15.05 1.87
N THR A 155 1.13 -14.68 1.72
CA THR A 155 0.00 -15.40 2.33
C THR A 155 -0.10 -16.83 1.80
N ILE A 156 0.01 -17.01 0.47
CA ILE A 156 -0.05 -18.33 -0.17
C ILE A 156 1.11 -19.20 0.31
N ARG A 157 2.32 -18.67 0.24
CA ARG A 157 3.54 -19.37 0.64
C ARG A 157 3.53 -19.79 2.11
N TRP A 158 3.09 -18.87 2.99
CA TRP A 158 2.90 -19.13 4.41
C TRP A 158 1.98 -20.32 4.66
N SER A 159 0.85 -20.33 3.98
CA SER A 159 -0.19 -21.35 4.21
C SER A 159 0.18 -22.71 3.63
N VAL A 160 0.74 -22.76 2.42
CA VAL A 160 1.13 -24.02 1.76
C VAL A 160 2.35 -24.66 2.43
N MET A 161 3.36 -23.83 2.74
CA MET A 161 4.61 -24.36 3.30
C MET A 161 4.59 -24.48 4.83
N GLY A 162 3.52 -24.04 5.49
CA GLY A 162 3.39 -24.11 6.95
C GLY A 162 4.30 -23.14 7.68
N GLY A 163 4.22 -21.86 7.35
CA GLY A 163 4.93 -20.77 8.01
C GLY A 163 6.12 -20.18 7.22
N SER A 164 7.13 -19.74 7.95
CA SER A 164 8.30 -19.01 7.44
C SER A 164 9.41 -19.93 6.91
N LYS A 165 9.15 -20.75 5.91
CA LYS A 165 10.17 -21.68 5.40
C LYS A 165 11.19 -20.97 4.50
N ASP A 166 12.46 -20.97 4.94
CA ASP A 166 13.60 -20.50 4.16
C ASP A 166 14.16 -21.63 3.26
N ARG A 167 13.38 -21.99 2.25
CA ARG A 167 13.74 -22.93 1.19
C ARG A 167 12.80 -22.78 0.01
N PRO A 168 13.15 -23.22 -1.19
CA PRO A 168 12.21 -23.34 -2.29
C PRO A 168 11.04 -24.30 -1.95
N PRO A 169 9.85 -24.12 -2.53
CA PRO A 169 8.75 -25.05 -2.41
C PRO A 169 9.10 -26.39 -3.07
N THR A 170 8.66 -27.49 -2.47
CA THR A 170 8.71 -28.81 -3.10
C THR A 170 7.76 -28.88 -4.28
N GLU A 171 7.90 -29.87 -5.17
CA GLU A 171 6.96 -30.05 -6.32
C GLU A 171 5.49 -30.18 -5.89
N LYS A 172 5.22 -30.82 -4.75
CA LYS A 172 3.87 -30.88 -4.19
C LYS A 172 3.37 -29.49 -3.79
N GLU A 173 4.21 -28.71 -3.09
CA GLU A 173 3.88 -27.34 -2.66
C GLU A 173 3.72 -26.41 -3.87
N LYS A 174 4.53 -26.55 -4.92
CA LYS A 174 4.38 -25.78 -6.17
C LYS A 174 3.03 -26.05 -6.83
N ASN A 175 2.62 -27.33 -6.91
CA ASN A 175 1.33 -27.70 -7.46
C ASN A 175 0.19 -27.09 -6.64
N GLU A 176 0.27 -27.12 -5.31
CA GLU A 176 -0.73 -26.55 -4.42
C GLU A 176 -0.77 -25.02 -4.56
N ILE A 177 0.37 -24.33 -4.65
CA ILE A 177 0.47 -22.90 -4.96
C ILE A 177 -0.22 -22.59 -6.29
N THR A 178 0.06 -23.40 -7.31
CA THR A 178 -0.53 -23.28 -8.65
C THR A 178 -2.05 -23.39 -8.63
N ASP A 179 -2.57 -24.39 -7.93
CA ASP A 179 -4.02 -24.63 -7.81
C ASP A 179 -4.72 -23.44 -7.15
N ILE A 180 -4.11 -22.89 -6.09
CA ILE A 180 -4.62 -21.72 -5.37
C ILE A 180 -4.63 -20.47 -6.24
N ILE A 181 -3.54 -20.22 -6.97
CA ILE A 181 -3.47 -19.09 -7.90
C ILE A 181 -4.55 -19.21 -8.97
N ASN A 182 -4.68 -20.37 -9.58
CA ASN A 182 -5.69 -20.64 -10.60
C ASN A 182 -7.13 -20.46 -10.08
N ASP A 183 -7.40 -20.92 -8.87
CA ASP A 183 -8.73 -20.78 -8.24
C ASP A 183 -9.02 -19.29 -7.94
N GLY A 184 -8.07 -18.58 -7.37
CA GLY A 184 -8.21 -17.16 -7.09
C GLY A 184 -8.40 -16.32 -8.36
N MET A 185 -7.63 -16.58 -9.41
CA MET A 185 -7.76 -15.88 -10.70
C MET A 185 -9.12 -16.17 -11.36
N LYS A 186 -9.60 -17.42 -11.36
CA LYS A 186 -10.95 -17.77 -11.84
C LYS A 186 -12.05 -17.11 -11.03
N SER A 187 -11.80 -16.86 -9.74
CA SER A 187 -12.76 -16.20 -8.85
C SER A 187 -12.73 -14.66 -8.97
N GLY A 188 -11.90 -14.10 -9.85
CA GLY A 188 -11.89 -12.69 -10.19
C GLY A 188 -10.76 -11.85 -9.57
N ALA A 189 -9.70 -12.48 -9.06
CA ALA A 189 -8.50 -11.73 -8.68
C ALA A 189 -7.85 -11.08 -9.92
N PHE A 190 -7.25 -9.89 -9.76
CA PHE A 190 -6.61 -9.14 -10.83
C PHE A 190 -5.16 -9.59 -11.11
N GLY A 191 -4.58 -10.40 -10.25
CA GLY A 191 -3.20 -10.84 -10.37
C GLY A 191 -2.63 -11.31 -9.05
N ILE A 192 -1.31 -11.28 -8.94
CA ILE A 192 -0.56 -11.68 -7.74
C ILE A 192 0.39 -10.57 -7.30
N SER A 193 0.55 -10.43 -6.00
CA SER A 193 1.54 -9.53 -5.42
C SER A 193 2.63 -10.28 -4.69
N THR A 194 3.84 -9.74 -4.70
CA THR A 194 4.96 -10.21 -3.87
C THR A 194 5.44 -9.11 -2.93
N GLY A 195 5.94 -9.51 -1.77
CA GLY A 195 6.59 -8.61 -0.82
C GLY A 195 7.96 -9.15 -0.46
N LEU A 196 8.95 -8.89 -1.32
CA LEU A 196 10.26 -9.53 -1.26
C LEU A 196 11.16 -9.01 -0.11
N ALA A 197 10.68 -8.02 0.63
CA ALA A 197 11.27 -7.59 1.89
C ALA A 197 10.74 -8.39 3.10
N TYR A 198 9.58 -9.04 2.97
CA TYR A 198 8.86 -9.67 4.07
C TYR A 198 8.90 -11.19 4.03
N ILE A 199 8.89 -11.80 5.22
CA ILE A 199 8.86 -13.26 5.38
C ILE A 199 7.41 -13.76 5.20
N PRO A 200 7.20 -14.86 4.43
CA PRO A 200 8.18 -15.74 3.77
C PRO A 200 8.53 -15.40 2.32
N SER A 201 7.93 -14.39 1.67
CA SER A 201 8.23 -14.04 0.27
C SER A 201 9.70 -13.67 0.05
N LYS A 202 10.37 -13.15 1.07
CA LYS A 202 11.81 -12.85 1.07
C LYS A 202 12.68 -14.04 0.63
N TYR A 203 12.24 -15.25 0.88
CA TYR A 203 12.99 -16.49 0.58
C TYR A 203 12.71 -17.07 -0.81
N ALA A 204 11.83 -16.43 -1.60
CA ALA A 204 11.57 -16.84 -2.96
C ALA A 204 12.77 -16.51 -3.86
N ASP A 205 13.17 -17.46 -4.69
CA ASP A 205 14.13 -17.26 -5.75
C ASP A 205 13.46 -16.73 -7.04
N ILE A 206 14.28 -16.39 -8.02
CA ILE A 206 13.80 -15.83 -9.28
C ILE A 206 12.92 -16.82 -10.05
N ASP A 207 13.19 -18.12 -9.97
CA ASP A 207 12.45 -19.15 -10.70
C ASP A 207 11.04 -19.29 -10.12
N GLU A 208 10.88 -19.27 -8.79
CA GLU A 208 9.58 -19.24 -8.11
C GLU A 208 8.77 -18.00 -8.55
N LEU A 209 9.41 -16.81 -8.60
CA LEU A 209 8.74 -15.58 -9.00
C LEU A 209 8.30 -15.59 -10.47
N VAL A 210 9.14 -16.12 -11.35
CA VAL A 210 8.82 -16.27 -12.78
C VAL A 210 7.69 -17.27 -12.99
N ASP A 211 7.66 -18.37 -12.25
CA ASP A 211 6.63 -19.38 -12.36
C ASP A 211 5.24 -18.85 -11.96
N ILE A 212 5.14 -18.15 -10.82
CA ILE A 212 3.86 -17.54 -10.41
C ILE A 212 3.42 -16.44 -11.37
N ALA A 213 4.36 -15.62 -11.88
CA ALA A 213 4.06 -14.58 -12.85
C ALA A 213 3.58 -15.17 -14.20
N ARG A 214 4.14 -16.28 -14.63
CA ARG A 214 3.71 -16.98 -15.85
C ARG A 214 2.29 -17.53 -15.74
N GLN A 215 1.91 -18.05 -14.56
CA GLN A 215 0.58 -18.57 -14.31
C GLN A 215 -0.49 -17.47 -14.45
N ILE A 216 -0.29 -16.32 -13.83
CA ILE A 216 -1.30 -15.25 -13.88
C ILE A 216 -1.40 -14.59 -15.24
N LYS A 217 -0.37 -14.68 -16.07
CA LYS A 217 -0.40 -14.18 -17.45
C LYS A 217 -1.50 -14.85 -18.28
N GLU A 218 -1.78 -16.13 -18.05
CA GLU A 218 -2.84 -16.88 -18.75
C GLU A 218 -4.23 -16.29 -18.52
N TYR A 219 -4.39 -15.52 -17.45
CA TYR A 219 -5.62 -14.82 -17.07
C TYR A 219 -5.58 -13.32 -17.38
N ASP A 220 -4.60 -12.86 -18.16
CA ASP A 220 -4.33 -11.42 -18.37
C ASP A 220 -4.09 -10.67 -17.05
N GLY A 221 -3.57 -11.35 -16.03
CA GLY A 221 -3.30 -10.83 -14.71
C GLY A 221 -2.04 -9.97 -14.63
N ILE A 222 -1.87 -9.25 -13.51
CA ILE A 222 -0.72 -8.41 -13.23
C ILE A 222 0.13 -9.00 -12.10
N TYR A 223 1.45 -8.99 -12.26
CA TYR A 223 2.42 -9.27 -11.21
C TYR A 223 2.85 -7.96 -10.57
N THR A 224 2.55 -7.75 -9.29
CA THR A 224 3.00 -6.57 -8.54
C THR A 224 4.07 -6.93 -7.53
N SER A 225 5.03 -6.04 -7.29
CA SER A 225 6.14 -6.36 -6.39
C SER A 225 6.54 -5.20 -5.49
N HIS A 226 6.38 -5.39 -4.19
CA HIS A 226 7.25 -4.74 -3.23
C HIS A 226 8.63 -5.38 -3.39
N ILE A 227 9.51 -4.67 -4.04
CA ILE A 227 10.81 -5.18 -4.47
C ILE A 227 11.73 -5.50 -3.30
N ARG A 228 12.82 -6.19 -3.56
CA ARG A 228 13.81 -6.68 -2.58
C ARG A 228 14.75 -5.57 -2.10
N ASP A 229 14.23 -4.58 -1.38
CA ASP A 229 14.90 -3.32 -1.02
C ASP A 229 16.31 -3.47 -0.46
N TYR A 230 16.55 -4.53 0.30
CA TYR A 230 17.85 -4.77 0.97
C TYR A 230 19.01 -5.13 0.02
N ILE A 231 18.76 -5.41 -1.26
CA ILE A 231 19.80 -5.53 -2.28
C ILE A 231 20.09 -4.22 -3.03
N GLY A 232 19.45 -3.13 -2.61
CA GLY A 232 19.44 -1.82 -3.24
C GLY A 232 18.39 -1.70 -4.34
N ARG A 233 17.73 -0.55 -4.40
CA ARG A 233 16.58 -0.27 -5.29
C ARG A 233 16.85 -0.57 -6.75
N TYR A 234 18.01 -0.16 -7.25
CA TYR A 234 18.42 -0.42 -8.63
C TYR A 234 18.43 -1.91 -8.99
N ASN A 235 19.06 -2.75 -8.14
CA ASN A 235 19.12 -4.20 -8.38
C ASN A 235 17.76 -4.86 -8.21
N ALA A 236 16.98 -4.40 -7.25
CA ALA A 236 15.63 -4.92 -6.99
C ALA A 236 14.65 -4.62 -8.14
N VAL A 237 14.76 -3.45 -8.77
CA VAL A 237 14.00 -3.13 -9.99
C VAL A 237 14.42 -4.03 -11.15
N LYS A 238 15.72 -4.32 -11.30
CA LYS A 238 16.20 -5.26 -12.33
C LYS A 238 15.66 -6.68 -12.13
N GLU A 239 15.53 -7.14 -10.87
CA GLU A 239 14.88 -8.41 -10.56
C GLU A 239 13.41 -8.42 -11.03
N ALA A 240 12.64 -7.36 -10.75
CA ALA A 240 11.26 -7.25 -11.23
C ALA A 240 11.15 -7.19 -12.78
N ILE A 241 12.08 -6.50 -13.44
CA ILE A 241 12.19 -6.49 -14.90
C ILE A 241 12.48 -7.91 -15.44
N GLU A 242 13.38 -8.64 -14.81
CA GLU A 242 13.72 -10.02 -15.18
C GLU A 242 12.52 -10.96 -15.07
N VAL A 243 11.71 -10.81 -14.01
CA VAL A 243 10.46 -11.56 -13.89
C VAL A 243 9.54 -11.29 -15.08
N GLY A 244 9.35 -10.01 -15.45
CA GLY A 244 8.54 -9.64 -16.61
C GLY A 244 9.09 -10.19 -17.93
N GLN A 245 10.39 -10.11 -18.15
CA GLN A 245 11.05 -10.63 -19.35
C GLN A 245 10.91 -12.15 -19.51
N LYS A 246 11.11 -12.90 -18.41
CA LYS A 246 11.09 -14.38 -18.44
C LYS A 246 9.68 -14.95 -18.44
N SER A 247 8.73 -14.29 -17.77
CA SER A 247 7.34 -14.74 -17.70
C SER A 247 6.49 -14.21 -18.85
N GLY A 248 6.81 -13.02 -19.35
CA GLY A 248 5.97 -12.23 -20.27
C GLY A 248 4.70 -11.68 -19.64
N ALA A 249 4.61 -11.67 -18.31
CA ALA A 249 3.52 -11.05 -17.57
C ALA A 249 3.68 -9.52 -17.49
N ARG A 250 2.56 -8.82 -17.33
CA ARG A 250 2.58 -7.40 -16.95
C ARG A 250 3.12 -7.25 -15.53
N VAL A 251 3.99 -6.27 -15.32
CA VAL A 251 4.66 -6.03 -14.03
C VAL A 251 4.28 -4.65 -13.50
N GLN A 252 4.08 -4.55 -12.20
CA GLN A 252 4.00 -3.29 -11.48
C GLN A 252 5.05 -3.29 -10.37
N VAL A 253 5.94 -2.30 -10.38
CA VAL A 253 6.84 -2.04 -9.26
C VAL A 253 6.11 -1.17 -8.24
N SER A 254 5.94 -1.70 -7.04
CA SER A 254 5.16 -1.05 -5.98
C SER A 254 5.93 0.09 -5.32
N HIS A 255 5.22 1.18 -5.00
CA HIS A 255 5.64 2.35 -4.22
C HIS A 255 7.11 2.78 -4.46
N LEU A 256 7.56 2.76 -5.73
CA LEU A 256 8.89 3.28 -6.08
C LEU A 256 8.96 4.77 -5.76
N SER A 257 9.96 5.15 -4.98
CA SER A 257 10.11 6.55 -4.60
C SER A 257 10.41 7.45 -5.80
N PRO A 258 9.80 8.65 -5.90
CA PRO A 258 10.06 9.59 -7.00
C PRO A 258 11.53 10.08 -7.09
N VAL A 259 12.36 9.80 -6.10
CA VAL A 259 13.79 10.16 -6.11
C VAL A 259 14.70 9.05 -6.66
N GLU A 260 14.17 7.89 -6.97
CA GLU A 260 14.91 6.71 -7.46
C GLU A 260 15.12 6.75 -8.97
N ILE A 261 15.76 7.83 -9.46
CA ILE A 261 15.90 8.14 -10.90
C ILE A 261 16.60 7.01 -11.67
N GLU A 262 17.71 6.47 -11.15
CA GLU A 262 18.46 5.42 -11.84
C GLU A 262 17.64 4.13 -12.00
N ALA A 263 16.88 3.77 -10.97
CA ALA A 263 15.98 2.62 -11.01
C ALA A 263 14.81 2.86 -12.00
N PHE A 264 14.29 4.07 -12.06
CA PHE A 264 13.24 4.45 -13.00
C PHE A 264 13.74 4.44 -14.45
N ASP A 265 14.97 4.89 -14.72
CA ASP A 265 15.59 4.80 -16.03
C ASP A 265 15.70 3.36 -16.56
N GLU A 266 15.97 2.38 -15.68
CA GLU A 266 15.95 0.95 -16.06
C GLU A 266 14.54 0.49 -16.46
N ILE A 267 13.49 0.96 -15.78
CA ILE A 267 12.11 0.70 -16.16
C ILE A 267 11.80 1.26 -17.53
N LEU A 268 12.21 2.49 -17.84
CA LEU A 268 12.02 3.09 -19.16
C LEU A 268 12.73 2.29 -20.26
N LYS A 269 13.96 1.83 -20.00
CA LYS A 269 14.70 0.95 -20.94
C LYS A 269 13.99 -0.39 -21.14
N ALA A 270 13.48 -1.00 -20.07
CA ALA A 270 12.75 -2.26 -20.16
C ALA A 270 11.46 -2.11 -20.99
N ARG A 271 10.72 -1.02 -20.78
CA ARG A 271 9.55 -0.70 -21.59
C ARG A 271 9.89 -0.50 -23.08
N TYR A 272 10.95 0.24 -23.36
CA TYR A 272 11.43 0.41 -24.75
C TYR A 272 11.75 -0.94 -25.42
N ASN A 273 12.22 -1.91 -24.64
CA ASN A 273 12.51 -3.28 -25.08
C ASN A 273 11.28 -4.22 -25.02
N GLY A 274 10.08 -3.69 -24.85
CA GLY A 274 8.82 -4.43 -24.95
C GLY A 274 8.36 -5.12 -23.67
N VAL A 275 8.94 -4.82 -22.51
CA VAL A 275 8.42 -5.31 -21.22
C VAL A 275 7.26 -4.43 -20.79
N GLU A 276 6.11 -5.03 -20.53
CA GLU A 276 4.96 -4.32 -19.96
C GLU A 276 5.16 -4.10 -18.46
N ILE A 277 5.77 -2.99 -18.10
CA ILE A 277 6.06 -2.65 -16.70
C ILE A 277 5.56 -1.25 -16.36
N MET A 278 4.91 -1.11 -15.22
CA MET A 278 4.39 0.14 -14.65
C MET A 278 4.92 0.32 -13.23
N VAL A 279 4.67 1.47 -12.66
CA VAL A 279 5.09 1.82 -11.31
C VAL A 279 3.90 2.44 -10.59
N ASP A 280 3.72 2.13 -9.32
CA ASP A 280 2.99 3.03 -8.44
C ASP A 280 3.97 3.76 -7.51
N THR A 281 3.60 4.97 -7.14
CA THR A 281 4.38 5.82 -6.24
C THR A 281 3.47 6.45 -5.20
N VAL A 282 4.04 6.68 -4.01
CA VAL A 282 3.39 7.48 -2.98
C VAL A 282 3.99 8.88 -3.05
N PRO A 283 3.29 9.86 -3.64
CA PRO A 283 3.84 11.18 -3.89
C PRO A 283 3.79 12.05 -2.63
N ARG A 284 4.41 11.59 -1.58
CA ARG A 284 4.52 12.33 -0.31
C ARG A 284 5.96 12.40 0.16
N SER A 285 6.31 13.50 0.80
CA SER A 285 7.61 13.72 1.43
C SER A 285 7.71 13.07 2.82
N SER A 286 6.62 12.57 3.37
CA SER A 286 6.57 11.93 4.69
C SER A 286 6.49 10.42 4.55
N GLY A 287 7.29 9.69 5.34
CA GLY A 287 7.28 8.25 5.41
C GLY A 287 6.06 7.68 6.16
N HIS A 288 6.11 6.40 6.47
CA HIS A 288 5.07 5.73 7.23
C HIS A 288 5.12 6.15 8.71
N CYS A 289 3.99 6.61 9.22
CA CYS A 289 3.85 6.96 10.62
C CYS A 289 3.22 5.78 11.36
N MET A 290 3.93 5.26 12.37
CA MET A 290 3.54 4.05 13.09
C MET A 290 3.70 4.23 14.59
N LYS A 291 2.76 3.70 15.39
CA LYS A 291 2.98 3.55 16.82
C LYS A 291 4.10 2.57 17.11
N LYS A 292 4.72 2.74 18.28
CA LYS A 292 5.84 1.91 18.77
C LYS A 292 5.60 0.39 18.57
N LYS A 293 4.44 -0.13 18.95
CA LYS A 293 4.10 -1.56 18.79
C LYS A 293 4.21 -2.03 17.35
N ARG A 294 3.73 -1.23 16.43
CA ARG A 294 3.77 -1.57 15.00
C ARG A 294 5.18 -1.51 14.44
N VAL A 295 6.01 -0.55 14.87
CA VAL A 295 7.44 -0.50 14.50
C VAL A 295 8.16 -1.77 14.96
N ILE A 296 7.89 -2.25 16.18
CA ILE A 296 8.47 -3.49 16.71
C ILE A 296 8.03 -4.70 15.88
N GLN A 297 6.76 -4.78 15.48
CA GLN A 297 6.27 -5.85 14.60
C GLN A 297 6.92 -5.80 13.21
N PHE A 298 7.11 -4.62 12.64
CA PHE A 298 7.81 -4.49 11.36
C PHE A 298 9.29 -4.89 11.45
N ILE A 299 9.98 -4.55 12.55
CA ILE A 299 11.34 -5.04 12.82
C ILE A 299 11.35 -6.58 12.80
N MET A 300 10.40 -7.22 13.46
CA MET A 300 10.23 -8.67 13.44
C MET A 300 9.99 -9.18 12.01
N ALA A 301 9.07 -8.58 11.26
CA ALA A 301 8.63 -9.07 9.95
C ALA A 301 9.72 -9.08 8.89
N ILE A 302 10.72 -8.20 9.00
CA ILE A 302 11.83 -8.07 8.02
C ILE A 302 13.12 -8.77 8.46
N SER A 303 13.25 -9.11 9.74
CA SER A 303 14.43 -9.76 10.32
C SER A 303 14.24 -11.26 10.40
N SER A 304 14.99 -12.03 9.62
CA SER A 304 14.93 -13.49 9.65
C SER A 304 15.25 -14.07 11.02
N SER A 305 16.19 -13.43 11.75
CA SER A 305 16.62 -13.89 13.08
C SER A 305 15.57 -13.62 14.17
N LEU A 306 14.79 -12.55 14.02
CA LEU A 306 13.80 -12.15 15.04
C LEU A 306 12.39 -12.69 14.76
N PHE A 307 12.10 -13.03 13.51
CA PHE A 307 10.77 -13.48 13.09
C PHE A 307 10.27 -14.72 13.84
N GLU A 308 11.15 -15.72 14.00
CA GLU A 308 10.81 -16.97 14.71
C GLU A 308 10.67 -16.76 16.23
N LEU A 309 11.41 -15.79 16.78
CA LEU A 309 11.34 -15.46 18.21
C LEU A 309 10.05 -14.71 18.57
N GLY A 310 9.38 -14.12 17.59
CA GLY A 310 8.16 -13.33 17.79
C GLY A 310 8.41 -12.02 18.55
N ILE A 311 7.32 -11.32 18.88
CA ILE A 311 7.38 -9.99 19.52
C ILE A 311 8.16 -10.00 20.85
N ASN A 312 8.02 -11.06 21.66
CA ASN A 312 8.75 -11.18 22.91
C ASN A 312 10.26 -11.29 22.68
N GLY A 313 10.69 -12.01 21.63
CA GLY A 313 12.10 -12.10 21.26
C GLY A 313 12.68 -10.76 20.83
N VAL A 314 11.92 -9.93 20.11
CA VAL A 314 12.33 -8.55 19.77
C VAL A 314 12.44 -7.70 21.04
N MET A 315 11.50 -7.80 21.96
CA MET A 315 11.53 -7.07 23.24
C MET A 315 12.72 -7.50 24.10
N ASP A 316 13.07 -8.79 24.10
CA ASP A 316 14.25 -9.29 24.81
C ASP A 316 15.56 -8.84 24.13
N ALA A 317 15.59 -8.82 22.80
CA ALA A 317 16.72 -8.29 22.03
C ALA A 317 16.94 -6.79 22.33
N LEU A 318 15.89 -5.98 22.46
CA LEU A 318 16.00 -4.57 22.84
C LEU A 318 16.62 -4.35 24.24
N ARG A 319 16.61 -5.35 25.13
CA ARG A 319 17.13 -5.26 26.51
C ARG A 319 18.63 -5.58 26.65
N ASN A 320 19.26 -6.10 25.60
CA ASN A 320 20.68 -6.49 25.67
C ASN A 320 21.47 -6.00 24.46
N GLU A 321 22.78 -5.82 24.62
CA GLU A 321 23.66 -5.22 23.61
C GLU A 321 23.76 -6.07 22.33
N GLU A 322 23.79 -7.40 22.45
CA GLU A 322 23.86 -8.31 21.29
C GLU A 322 22.60 -8.22 20.45
N GLY A 323 21.44 -8.24 21.09
CA GLY A 323 20.12 -8.09 20.43
C GLY A 323 19.95 -6.70 19.80
N ARG A 324 20.39 -5.63 20.47
CA ARG A 324 20.38 -4.27 19.92
C ARG A 324 21.23 -4.19 18.64
N THR A 325 22.43 -4.78 18.66
CA THR A 325 23.31 -4.85 17.48
C THR A 325 22.63 -5.63 16.35
N LEU A 326 21.98 -6.74 16.65
CA LEU A 326 21.23 -7.52 15.66
C LEU A 326 20.08 -6.70 15.04
N ILE A 327 19.30 -5.99 15.86
CA ILE A 327 18.21 -5.14 15.39
C ILE A 327 18.74 -4.06 14.45
N LEU A 328 19.79 -3.35 14.84
CA LEU A 328 20.40 -2.29 14.02
C LEU A 328 20.93 -2.81 12.68
N LYS A 329 21.44 -4.03 12.67
CA LYS A 329 21.97 -4.69 11.47
C LYS A 329 20.87 -5.16 10.51
N GLU A 330 19.80 -5.78 11.02
CA GLU A 330 18.79 -6.45 10.22
C GLU A 330 17.54 -5.59 9.93
N ALA A 331 17.24 -4.62 10.81
CA ALA A 331 16.06 -3.78 10.65
C ALA A 331 16.32 -2.57 9.75
N PHE A 332 16.51 -2.80 8.45
CA PHE A 332 16.77 -1.73 7.47
C PHE A 332 15.67 -0.65 7.45
N ILE A 333 14.43 -0.96 7.86
CA ILE A 333 13.32 0.00 7.97
C ILE A 333 13.63 1.15 8.93
N LEU A 334 14.53 0.95 9.87
CA LEU A 334 14.96 2.01 10.78
C LEU A 334 15.84 3.06 10.10
N GLY A 335 16.44 2.75 8.95
CA GLY A 335 17.12 3.70 8.05
C GLY A 335 18.01 4.76 8.70
N ASP A 336 18.09 5.93 8.09
CA ASP A 336 18.81 7.09 8.63
C ASP A 336 18.07 7.73 9.82
N ARG A 337 18.74 7.96 10.93
CA ARG A 337 18.17 8.54 12.16
C ARG A 337 17.68 9.96 12.00
N GLY A 338 18.23 10.69 11.01
CA GLY A 338 17.75 12.01 10.60
C GLY A 338 16.39 11.98 9.90
N SER A 339 16.00 10.83 9.36
CA SER A 339 14.71 10.61 8.68
C SER A 339 13.62 9.98 9.56
N ILE A 340 13.92 9.68 10.85
CA ILE A 340 12.92 9.18 11.80
C ILE A 340 12.46 10.35 12.66
N ILE A 341 11.23 10.81 12.44
CA ILE A 341 10.63 11.93 13.17
C ILE A 341 9.68 11.40 14.24
N LEU A 342 9.73 11.99 15.44
CA LEU A 342 8.83 11.65 16.52
C LEU A 342 7.60 12.55 16.53
N LEU A 343 6.43 11.94 16.72
CA LEU A 343 5.14 12.61 16.82
C LEU A 343 4.38 12.07 18.02
N ASN A 344 3.43 12.86 18.51
CA ASN A 344 2.60 12.52 19.67
C ASN A 344 3.44 12.19 20.91
N THR A 345 4.45 13.01 21.17
CA THR A 345 5.36 12.83 22.32
C THR A 345 4.80 13.51 23.57
N LYS A 346 5.03 12.92 24.74
CA LYS A 346 4.75 13.56 26.04
C LYS A 346 5.73 14.69 26.34
N ASP A 347 6.97 14.60 25.84
CA ASP A 347 7.99 15.63 25.94
C ASP A 347 7.91 16.54 24.69
N ILE A 348 7.33 17.70 24.86
CA ILE A 348 7.18 18.69 23.77
C ILE A 348 8.52 19.06 23.10
N ASN A 349 9.63 18.89 23.81
CA ASN A 349 10.95 19.14 23.25
C ASN A 349 11.40 18.10 22.21
N MET A 350 10.74 16.96 22.18
CA MET A 350 10.96 15.91 21.18
C MET A 350 9.96 15.94 20.01
N GLU A 351 8.85 16.69 20.17
CA GLU A 351 7.78 16.73 19.17
C GLU A 351 8.29 17.31 17.84
N LYS A 352 8.01 16.60 16.75
CA LYS A 352 8.39 16.96 15.37
C LYS A 352 9.90 17.08 15.12
N LYS A 353 10.72 16.44 15.95
CA LYS A 353 12.17 16.35 15.77
C LYS A 353 12.60 14.96 15.37
N SER A 354 13.70 14.91 14.63
CA SER A 354 14.33 13.63 14.29
C SER A 354 15.06 13.03 15.50
N ILE A 355 15.24 11.72 15.46
CA ILE A 355 16.06 11.00 16.45
C ILE A 355 17.44 11.62 16.56
N ARG A 356 18.07 12.00 15.41
CA ARG A 356 19.40 12.65 15.38
C ARG A 356 19.39 14.00 16.08
N GLU A 357 18.40 14.85 15.82
CA GLU A 357 18.29 16.17 16.47
C GLU A 357 18.12 16.04 17.99
N ILE A 358 17.29 15.10 18.44
CA ILE A 358 17.05 14.87 19.87
C ILE A 358 18.30 14.29 20.54
N ALA A 359 18.95 13.32 19.91
CA ALA A 359 20.19 12.72 20.41
C ALA A 359 21.30 13.75 20.55
N THR A 360 21.47 14.64 19.55
CA THR A 360 22.42 15.75 19.58
C THR A 360 22.12 16.71 20.73
N GLN A 361 20.86 17.10 20.93
CA GLN A 361 20.44 18.00 22.00
C GLN A 361 20.66 17.40 23.40
N LYS A 362 20.50 16.08 23.53
CA LYS A 362 20.69 15.37 24.80
C LYS A 362 22.14 14.88 25.02
N GLY A 363 23.02 14.99 24.05
CA GLY A 363 24.40 14.53 24.14
C GLY A 363 24.52 13.01 24.25
N ILE A 364 23.62 12.25 23.61
CA ILE A 364 23.60 10.77 23.62
C ILE A 364 23.70 10.21 22.20
N ASP A 365 24.03 8.95 22.12
CA ASP A 365 24.08 8.21 20.85
C ASP A 365 22.67 8.08 20.22
N GLU A 366 22.55 8.28 18.89
CA GLU A 366 21.27 8.27 18.19
C GLU A 366 20.65 6.88 18.11
N ASP A 367 21.46 5.81 17.97
CA ASP A 367 20.99 4.43 17.95
C ASP A 367 20.51 4.01 19.32
N LYS A 368 21.25 4.40 20.36
CA LYS A 368 20.84 4.16 21.74
C LYS A 368 19.49 4.84 22.03
N LEU A 369 19.34 6.10 21.66
CA LEU A 369 18.07 6.82 21.86
C LEU A 369 16.91 6.11 21.17
N LEU A 370 17.07 5.72 19.89
CA LEU A 370 16.02 5.03 19.13
C LEU A 370 15.60 3.72 19.80
N LEU A 371 16.56 2.87 20.16
CA LEU A 371 16.27 1.57 20.77
C LEU A 371 15.68 1.72 22.18
N ASP A 372 16.11 2.72 22.95
CA ASP A 372 15.52 3.02 24.27
C ASP A 372 14.05 3.49 24.12
N LEU A 373 13.74 4.31 23.13
CA LEU A 373 12.36 4.74 22.84
C LEU A 373 11.48 3.58 22.37
N LEU A 374 12.01 2.62 21.62
CA LEU A 374 11.29 1.41 21.24
C LEU A 374 11.05 0.49 22.44
N LEU A 375 11.99 0.40 23.39
CA LEU A 375 11.85 -0.42 24.59
C LEU A 375 10.92 0.25 25.61
N ASP A 376 11.28 1.45 26.06
CA ASP A 376 10.70 2.12 27.23
C ASP A 376 9.88 3.36 26.88
N GLY A 377 9.77 3.69 25.60
CA GLY A 377 8.99 4.84 25.13
C GLY A 377 7.49 4.68 25.37
N ASP A 378 6.80 5.81 25.38
CA ASP A 378 5.35 5.85 25.48
C ASP A 378 4.66 4.99 24.42
N GLU A 379 3.62 4.24 24.80
CA GLU A 379 2.81 3.45 23.85
C GLU A 379 2.13 4.29 22.78
N GLU A 380 1.82 5.55 23.09
CA GLU A 380 1.21 6.51 22.16
C GLU A 380 2.23 7.21 21.24
N LEU A 381 3.54 7.00 21.47
CA LEU A 381 4.60 7.57 20.65
C LEU A 381 4.51 7.06 19.22
N ILE A 382 4.58 7.99 18.27
CA ILE A 382 4.53 7.72 16.83
C ILE A 382 5.90 7.98 16.21
N PHE A 383 6.39 7.02 15.47
CA PHE A 383 7.58 7.10 14.65
C PHE A 383 7.17 7.31 13.18
N CYS A 384 7.56 8.43 12.61
CA CYS A 384 7.43 8.66 11.17
C CYS A 384 8.72 8.19 10.49
N LEU A 385 8.70 6.99 9.91
CA LEU A 385 9.86 6.32 9.34
C LEU A 385 10.08 6.72 7.88
N GLY A 386 11.33 7.04 7.50
CA GLY A 386 11.68 7.38 6.12
C GLY A 386 11.07 8.69 5.65
N GLY A 387 10.55 9.51 6.58
CA GLY A 387 9.91 10.78 6.28
C GLY A 387 10.83 11.96 6.48
N MET A 388 10.88 12.82 5.49
CA MET A 388 11.38 14.17 5.66
C MET A 388 10.20 15.08 5.98
N TYR A 389 9.69 14.97 7.22
CA TYR A 389 8.73 15.95 7.73
C TYR A 389 9.44 17.25 8.08
N ARG A 390 9.93 17.93 7.07
CA ARG A 390 10.52 19.27 7.22
C ARG A 390 9.58 20.28 6.59
N ALA A 391 9.10 21.20 7.42
CA ALA A 391 8.35 22.37 6.99
C ALA A 391 9.15 23.29 6.03
N ASP A 392 10.45 23.07 5.95
CA ASP A 392 11.44 23.82 5.18
C ASP A 392 12.00 23.05 3.97
N PHE A 393 11.50 21.81 3.68
CA PHE A 393 11.83 21.17 2.41
C PHE A 393 11.10 21.91 1.29
N PRO A 394 11.84 22.43 0.31
CA PRO A 394 11.19 23.03 -0.86
C PRO A 394 10.33 21.96 -1.57
N ASP A 395 9.19 22.38 -2.12
CA ASP A 395 8.25 21.60 -2.93
C ASP A 395 8.88 20.86 -4.15
N LYS A 396 10.20 20.80 -4.24
CA LYS A 396 11.03 20.27 -5.32
C LYS A 396 11.52 18.83 -5.13
N LEU A 397 11.02 18.09 -4.13
CA LEU A 397 11.39 16.68 -3.94
C LEU A 397 10.67 15.73 -4.91
N HIS A 398 9.70 16.22 -5.63
CA HIS A 398 9.08 15.47 -6.71
C HIS A 398 9.82 15.83 -8.00
N ASP A 399 10.58 14.88 -8.55
CA ASP A 399 10.96 15.03 -9.95
C ASP A 399 9.67 14.85 -10.76
N ASP A 400 9.13 15.98 -11.22
CA ASP A 400 7.93 16.04 -12.07
C ASP A 400 8.01 15.02 -13.22
N LYS A 401 9.23 14.69 -13.67
CA LYS A 401 9.47 13.70 -14.72
C LYS A 401 9.02 12.29 -14.38
N ILE A 402 9.06 11.89 -13.09
CA ILE A 402 8.57 10.57 -12.67
C ILE A 402 7.05 10.61 -12.53
N ILE A 403 6.52 11.58 -11.78
CA ILE A 403 5.08 11.66 -11.50
C ILE A 403 4.27 11.97 -12.75
N ASP A 404 4.77 12.84 -13.63
CA ASP A 404 4.11 13.17 -14.90
C ASP A 404 4.23 12.08 -15.97
N ASN A 405 4.92 10.99 -15.65
CA ASN A 405 5.10 9.92 -16.62
C ASN A 405 3.84 9.04 -16.70
N PRO A 406 3.30 8.75 -17.89
CA PRO A 406 2.07 7.97 -18.05
C PRO A 406 2.15 6.52 -17.57
N PHE A 407 3.31 6.04 -17.17
CA PHE A 407 3.52 4.70 -16.60
C PHE A 407 3.58 4.70 -15.08
N VAL A 408 3.40 5.86 -14.46
CA VAL A 408 3.41 6.03 -13.01
C VAL A 408 1.98 6.27 -12.53
N MET A 409 1.54 5.44 -11.64
CA MET A 409 0.28 5.58 -10.95
C MET A 409 0.52 6.17 -9.56
N VAL A 410 -0.45 6.90 -9.05
CA VAL A 410 -0.42 7.45 -7.71
C VAL A 410 -1.19 6.51 -6.79
N GLY A 411 -0.50 5.94 -5.80
CA GLY A 411 -1.07 5.08 -4.76
C GLY A 411 -0.87 5.67 -3.37
N SER A 412 -1.71 5.33 -2.41
CA SER A 412 -1.58 5.82 -1.04
C SER A 412 -0.70 4.95 -0.15
N ASP A 413 -0.56 3.68 -0.47
CA ASP A 413 0.06 2.65 0.37
C ASP A 413 -0.55 2.68 1.79
N CYS A 414 -1.88 2.81 1.83
CA CYS A 414 -2.62 2.96 3.07
C CYS A 414 -2.67 1.64 3.82
N LEU A 415 -2.16 1.66 5.05
CA LEU A 415 -2.20 0.53 5.97
C LEU A 415 -3.36 0.69 6.93
N PHE A 416 -3.94 -0.42 7.29
CA PHE A 416 -5.07 -0.54 8.16
C PHE A 416 -4.71 -0.54 9.67
N SER A 417 -5.59 0.02 10.50
CA SER A 417 -5.60 -0.24 11.94
C SER A 417 -7.04 -0.35 12.47
N VAL A 418 -7.32 -1.45 13.20
CA VAL A 418 -8.58 -1.66 13.92
C VAL A 418 -8.46 -1.11 15.33
N GLY A 419 -9.57 -0.81 15.94
CA GLY A 419 -9.61 -0.51 17.37
C GLY A 419 -9.60 0.96 17.72
N GLY A 420 -9.99 1.82 16.82
CA GLY A 420 -10.25 3.24 17.13
C GLY A 420 -8.99 4.06 17.36
N ASP A 421 -7.84 3.60 16.84
CA ASP A 421 -6.63 4.40 16.84
C ASP A 421 -6.71 5.52 15.80
N MET A 422 -7.59 6.47 16.12
CA MET A 422 -7.86 7.66 15.32
C MET A 422 -6.59 8.50 15.08
N SER A 423 -5.57 8.36 15.92
CA SER A 423 -4.34 9.13 15.81
C SER A 423 -3.51 8.75 14.57
N TRP A 424 -3.47 7.46 14.23
CA TRP A 424 -2.87 6.96 12.99
C TRP A 424 -3.65 7.44 11.77
N PHE A 425 -4.96 7.36 11.82
CA PHE A 425 -5.86 7.88 10.82
C PHE A 425 -5.76 9.41 10.65
N GLU A 426 -5.62 10.19 11.73
CA GLU A 426 -5.42 11.62 11.64
C GLU A 426 -4.06 12.01 11.07
N LEU A 427 -3.03 11.23 11.34
CA LEU A 427 -1.71 11.46 10.78
C LEU A 427 -1.61 11.05 9.31
N GLN A 428 -2.22 9.94 8.92
CA GLN A 428 -2.42 9.60 7.51
C GLN A 428 -3.39 10.57 6.83
N ARG A 429 -4.44 11.01 7.52
CA ARG A 429 -5.34 12.05 7.02
C ARG A 429 -4.63 13.38 6.80
N ARG A 430 -3.68 13.76 7.65
CA ARG A 430 -2.81 14.92 7.41
C ARG A 430 -1.83 14.66 6.26
N GLY A 431 -1.26 13.48 6.16
CA GLY A 431 -0.46 13.04 5.01
C GLY A 431 -1.28 12.86 3.74
N ALA A 432 -2.44 12.25 3.82
CA ALA A 432 -3.38 12.09 2.72
C ALA A 432 -4.07 13.40 2.33
N PHE A 433 -4.20 14.35 3.26
CA PHE A 433 -4.67 15.71 2.96
C PHE A 433 -3.58 16.51 2.23
N GLN A 434 -2.31 16.33 2.55
CA GLN A 434 -1.20 16.80 1.72
C GLN A 434 -1.15 16.10 0.37
N PHE A 435 -1.47 14.81 0.34
CA PHE A 435 -1.60 14.01 -0.87
C PHE A 435 -2.76 14.51 -1.75
N SER A 436 -3.94 14.75 -1.18
CA SER A 436 -5.06 15.31 -1.94
C SER A 436 -4.80 16.76 -2.35
N SER A 437 -4.07 17.55 -1.58
CA SER A 437 -3.66 18.89 -1.98
C SER A 437 -2.54 18.86 -3.02
N ILE A 438 -1.59 17.94 -2.94
CA ILE A 438 -0.56 17.74 -3.96
C ILE A 438 -1.15 17.16 -5.25
N CYS A 439 -2.00 16.15 -5.17
CA CYS A 439 -2.73 15.65 -6.34
C CYS A 439 -3.71 16.69 -6.89
N THR A 440 -4.34 17.48 -6.03
CA THR A 440 -5.23 18.57 -6.46
C THR A 440 -4.43 19.75 -6.97
N GLU A 441 -3.25 20.04 -6.42
CA GLU A 441 -2.36 21.10 -6.92
C GLU A 441 -1.61 20.69 -8.19
N SER A 442 -1.14 19.46 -8.35
CA SER A 442 -0.58 19.01 -9.63
C SER A 442 -1.65 18.84 -10.70
N LEU A 443 -2.82 18.33 -10.39
CA LEU A 443 -3.96 18.34 -11.30
C LEU A 443 -4.50 19.77 -11.55
N VAL A 444 -4.43 20.67 -10.58
CA VAL A 444 -4.79 22.09 -10.71
C VAL A 444 -3.69 22.89 -11.42
N LEU A 445 -2.43 22.54 -11.28
CA LEU A 445 -1.34 23.16 -12.03
C LEU A 445 -1.38 22.79 -13.51
N ASP A 446 -1.72 21.56 -13.85
CA ASP A 446 -1.86 21.15 -15.25
C ASP A 446 -3.08 21.78 -15.92
N TRP A 447 -4.20 21.95 -15.26
CA TRP A 447 -5.32 22.64 -15.90
C TRP A 447 -5.13 24.16 -16.03
N LYS A 448 -4.20 24.78 -15.31
CA LYS A 448 -3.75 26.15 -15.59
C LYS A 448 -2.77 26.23 -16.75
N ARG A 449 -2.22 25.11 -17.19
CA ARG A 449 -1.37 24.99 -18.40
C ARG A 449 -2.14 24.47 -19.62
N LEU A 450 -3.35 23.92 -19.43
CA LEU A 450 -4.31 23.53 -20.47
C LEU A 450 -5.35 24.63 -20.69
#